data_cc4b61a86b46b22d5c6b0743de56f1ca
#
_entry.id   cc4b61a86b46b22d5c6b0743de56f1ca
#
_cell.length_a   1.000
_cell.length_b   1.000
_cell.length_c   1.000
_cell.angle_alpha   90.00
_cell.angle_beta   90.00
_cell.angle_gamma   90.00
#
_symmetry.space_group_name_H-M   'P 1'
#
loop_
_entity.id
_entity.type
_entity.pdbx_description
1 polymer ?
#
loop_
_entity_poly.entity_id
_entity_poly.type
_entity_poly.pdbx_seq_one_letter_code
_entity_poly.pdbx_strand_id
1 'polypeptide(L)'
;MRRRQAITRVTMLASAILASPGLLAQNALSGKRIALLLPPPNGEYRRATSAIVLGLKNAQNRDGSGLSMDMFPVDERFDSLANAFQEVTAKGYSFAIGPLVKSSVTQLADLPSLAVPTLALNWPETDHAPSAGSTVFFGLPIESDAVFLARVAFEDASAQSSRRPLRGCIVTNTTPLARRAASAFAETWKEQGAQLIDQIETDSKLSGEMRSLVGGIDADVYFVASTLETARAVKSSLPKDTLLYGPSMLSTGVTASNMNQSAQNRTPELDGYKVTDLPWLIQTDHPAVMGYPRPATLSHQELQRLYALGIDAFRIAKELISGSNSFDLDGVTGRLKFDRTLDARIQRSPVLAEYRGGVLVPLDRR
;
A
#
# COMPACT_ATOMS: atom_id res chain seq x y z
N MET A 1 -40.07 -80.55 -4.94
CA MET A 1 -40.31 -79.37 -4.09
C MET A 1 -39.01 -78.75 -3.72
N ARG A 2 -38.62 -77.63 -4.37
CA ARG A 2 -37.42 -76.83 -4.03
C ARG A 2 -37.86 -75.39 -3.75
N ARG A 3 -37.74 -74.96 -2.48
CA ARG A 3 -37.99 -73.58 -2.05
C ARG A 3 -36.79 -72.72 -2.48
N ARG A 4 -37.05 -71.65 -3.27
CA ARG A 4 -36.10 -70.60 -3.55
C ARG A 4 -36.22 -69.51 -2.46
N GLN A 5 -35.15 -69.28 -1.71
CA GLN A 5 -35.03 -68.13 -0.82
C GLN A 5 -34.53 -66.94 -1.62
N ALA A 6 -35.27 -65.82 -1.60
CA ALA A 6 -34.89 -64.57 -2.17
C ALA A 6 -34.09 -63.78 -1.11
N ILE A 7 -32.83 -63.49 -1.40
CA ILE A 7 -31.98 -62.59 -0.57
C ILE A 7 -32.17 -61.19 -1.07
N THR A 8 -32.82 -60.32 -0.29
CA THR A 8 -32.93 -58.89 -0.56
C THR A 8 -31.63 -58.21 -0.08
N ARG A 9 -30.85 -57.72 -1.01
CA ARG A 9 -29.67 -56.86 -0.71
C ARG A 9 -30.18 -55.44 -0.52
N VAL A 10 -30.08 -54.93 0.70
CA VAL A 10 -30.28 -53.51 1.04
C VAL A 10 -28.95 -52.82 0.74
N THR A 11 -28.91 -52.01 -0.31
CA THR A 11 -27.78 -51.13 -0.64
C THR A 11 -27.93 -49.84 0.12
N MET A 12 -27.17 -49.60 1.21
CA MET A 12 -27.02 -48.30 1.83
C MET A 12 -26.20 -47.38 0.95
N LEU A 13 -26.82 -46.39 0.36
CA LEU A 13 -26.10 -45.25 -0.23
C LEU A 13 -25.61 -44.37 0.93
N ALA A 14 -24.33 -44.40 1.21
CA ALA A 14 -23.67 -43.39 2.03
C ALA A 14 -23.48 -42.14 1.19
N SER A 15 -24.31 -41.12 1.37
CA SER A 15 -24.15 -39.78 0.79
C SER A 15 -23.00 -39.10 1.50
N ALA A 16 -21.80 -39.15 0.91
CA ALA A 16 -20.67 -38.31 1.33
C ALA A 16 -20.97 -36.85 0.96
N ILE A 17 -21.32 -36.05 1.93
CA ILE A 17 -21.42 -34.59 1.78
C ILE A 17 -19.98 -34.08 1.65
N LEU A 18 -19.55 -33.81 0.42
CA LEU A 18 -18.32 -33.08 0.12
C LEU A 18 -18.56 -31.63 0.55
N ALA A 19 -18.20 -31.31 1.78
CA ALA A 19 -18.20 -29.93 2.24
C ALA A 19 -17.16 -29.17 1.42
N SER A 20 -17.62 -28.14 0.66
CA SER A 20 -16.73 -27.27 -0.11
C SER A 20 -15.71 -26.62 0.82
N PRO A 21 -14.41 -26.54 0.42
CA PRO A 21 -13.36 -25.94 1.27
C PRO A 21 -13.70 -24.53 1.78
N GLY A 22 -14.49 -23.77 1.02
CA GLY A 22 -14.97 -22.46 1.42
C GLY A 22 -15.92 -22.45 2.62
N LEU A 23 -16.76 -23.46 2.78
CA LEU A 23 -17.68 -23.58 3.92
C LEU A 23 -16.94 -23.93 5.22
N LEU A 24 -15.90 -24.73 5.14
CA LEU A 24 -15.08 -25.07 6.31
C LEU A 24 -14.25 -23.87 6.78
N ALA A 25 -13.69 -23.09 5.84
CA ALA A 25 -12.96 -21.85 6.15
C ALA A 25 -13.88 -20.77 6.77
N GLN A 26 -15.12 -20.64 6.28
CA GLN A 26 -16.10 -19.68 6.79
C GLN A 26 -16.51 -20.01 8.23
N ASN A 27 -16.70 -21.28 8.57
CA ASN A 27 -17.00 -21.72 9.93
C ASN A 27 -15.82 -21.50 10.90
N ALA A 28 -14.57 -21.58 10.44
CA ALA A 28 -13.37 -21.34 11.26
C ALA A 28 -13.19 -19.87 11.68
N LEU A 29 -13.79 -18.93 10.97
CA LEU A 29 -13.72 -17.49 11.23
C LEU A 29 -14.90 -16.98 12.07
N SER A 30 -16.03 -17.70 12.07
CA SER A 30 -17.24 -17.30 12.77
C SER A 30 -16.99 -17.14 14.27
N GLY A 31 -17.44 -16.01 14.84
CA GLY A 31 -17.27 -15.69 16.25
C GLY A 31 -15.89 -15.15 16.65
N LYS A 32 -14.90 -15.10 15.75
CA LYS A 32 -13.64 -14.43 16.03
C LYS A 32 -13.82 -12.91 16.04
N ARG A 33 -13.14 -12.24 16.97
CA ARG A 33 -13.25 -10.80 17.21
C ARG A 33 -11.92 -10.13 16.93
N ILE A 34 -11.99 -9.00 16.22
CA ILE A 34 -10.83 -8.17 15.85
C ILE A 34 -10.88 -6.87 16.66
N ALA A 35 -9.79 -6.54 17.33
CA ALA A 35 -9.60 -5.25 17.99
C ALA A 35 -9.00 -4.24 17.01
N LEU A 36 -9.60 -3.06 16.86
CA LEU A 36 -9.06 -1.96 16.07
C LEU A 36 -8.27 -1.00 16.96
N LEU A 37 -6.95 -1.09 16.94
CA LEU A 37 -6.02 -0.23 17.70
C LEU A 37 -5.69 1.03 16.88
N LEU A 38 -6.63 1.97 16.82
CA LEU A 38 -6.52 3.16 15.97
C LEU A 38 -6.61 4.44 16.80
N PRO A 39 -6.11 5.59 16.28
CA PRO A 39 -6.24 6.85 16.98
C PRO A 39 -7.69 7.22 17.29
N PRO A 40 -7.93 7.97 18.39
CA PRO A 40 -9.26 8.38 18.79
C PRO A 40 -10.04 9.09 17.66
N PRO A 41 -11.35 8.83 17.50
CA PRO A 41 -12.14 9.42 16.42
C PRO A 41 -12.40 10.93 16.57
N ASN A 42 -12.06 11.51 17.71
CA ASN A 42 -12.15 12.95 18.01
C ASN A 42 -10.78 13.63 18.09
N GLY A 43 -9.67 12.91 17.83
CA GLY A 43 -8.31 13.42 17.88
C GLY A 43 -7.84 14.04 16.56
N GLU A 44 -6.56 14.35 16.52
CA GLU A 44 -5.86 14.92 15.34
C GLU A 44 -6.02 14.03 14.10
N TYR A 45 -5.92 12.72 14.28
CA TYR A 45 -6.01 11.72 13.19
C TYR A 45 -7.45 11.31 12.85
N ARG A 46 -8.48 12.01 13.33
CA ARG A 46 -9.90 11.63 13.15
C ARG A 46 -10.28 11.31 11.70
N ARG A 47 -9.79 12.11 10.73
CA ARG A 47 -10.10 11.90 9.30
C ARG A 47 -9.45 10.61 8.79
N ALA A 48 -8.20 10.38 9.16
CA ALA A 48 -7.45 9.18 8.81
C ALA A 48 -8.12 7.93 9.39
N THR A 49 -8.39 7.95 10.70
CA THR A 49 -9.11 6.87 11.40
C THR A 49 -10.45 6.58 10.76
N SER A 50 -11.25 7.62 10.47
CA SER A 50 -12.58 7.46 9.85
C SER A 50 -12.48 6.81 8.46
N ALA A 51 -11.51 7.22 7.65
CA ALA A 51 -11.30 6.64 6.31
C ALA A 51 -10.92 5.16 6.39
N ILE A 52 -9.98 4.80 7.27
CA ILE A 52 -9.55 3.40 7.48
C ILE A 52 -10.71 2.55 7.99
N VAL A 53 -11.43 3.00 9.02
CA VAL A 53 -12.58 2.27 9.58
C VAL A 53 -13.67 2.08 8.54
N LEU A 54 -13.92 3.06 7.69
CA LEU A 54 -14.87 2.92 6.59
C LEU A 54 -14.42 1.86 5.57
N GLY A 55 -13.14 1.81 5.24
CA GLY A 55 -12.55 0.77 4.39
C GLY A 55 -12.69 -0.63 4.99
N LEU A 56 -12.32 -0.78 6.27
CA LEU A 56 -12.46 -2.03 7.03
C LEU A 56 -13.92 -2.52 7.03
N LYS A 57 -14.88 -1.63 7.33
CA LYS A 57 -16.30 -1.97 7.36
C LYS A 57 -16.85 -2.37 6.00
N ASN A 58 -16.45 -1.69 4.93
CA ASN A 58 -16.89 -2.06 3.58
C ASN A 58 -16.31 -3.40 3.13
N ALA A 59 -15.08 -3.71 3.52
CA ALA A 59 -14.50 -5.02 3.28
C ALA A 59 -15.20 -6.12 4.11
N GLN A 60 -15.47 -5.87 5.38
CA GLN A 60 -16.24 -6.77 6.25
C GLN A 60 -17.63 -7.08 5.70
N ASN A 61 -18.37 -6.04 5.30
CA ASN A 61 -19.73 -6.18 4.75
C ASN A 61 -19.77 -7.04 3.48
N ARG A 62 -18.72 -6.93 2.66
CA ARG A 62 -18.60 -7.74 1.44
C ARG A 62 -18.19 -9.18 1.69
N ASP A 63 -17.37 -9.40 2.72
CA ASP A 63 -16.77 -10.70 2.98
C ASP A 63 -17.73 -11.75 3.56
N GLY A 64 -18.68 -11.33 4.37
CA GLY A 64 -19.67 -12.23 4.99
C GLY A 64 -19.09 -13.28 5.94
N SER A 65 -17.83 -13.14 6.39
CA SER A 65 -17.14 -14.14 7.24
C SER A 65 -17.65 -14.21 8.69
N GLY A 66 -18.48 -13.26 9.13
CA GLY A 66 -18.94 -13.17 10.51
C GLY A 66 -17.91 -12.65 11.52
N LEU A 67 -16.75 -12.18 11.04
CA LEU A 67 -15.77 -11.49 11.88
C LEU A 67 -16.37 -10.19 12.42
N SER A 68 -16.22 -9.92 13.71
CA SER A 68 -16.62 -8.64 14.33
C SER A 68 -15.41 -7.77 14.60
N MET A 69 -15.61 -6.44 14.59
CA MET A 69 -14.56 -5.46 14.84
C MET A 69 -15.02 -4.45 15.89
N ASP A 70 -14.21 -4.23 16.91
CA ASP A 70 -14.45 -3.26 17.98
C ASP A 70 -13.28 -2.30 18.13
N MET A 71 -13.56 -1.01 18.38
CA MET A 71 -12.56 0.04 18.48
C MET A 71 -11.94 0.10 19.88
N PHE A 72 -10.61 0.15 19.93
CA PHE A 72 -9.80 0.41 21.11
C PHE A 72 -8.90 1.61 20.79
N PRO A 73 -9.26 2.82 21.21
CA PRO A 73 -8.51 4.01 20.88
C PRO A 73 -7.09 3.97 21.43
N VAL A 74 -6.10 4.21 20.57
CA VAL A 74 -4.68 4.27 20.92
C VAL A 74 -4.11 5.59 20.45
N ASP A 75 -3.58 6.39 21.36
CA ASP A 75 -2.81 7.60 21.05
C ASP A 75 -1.29 7.28 20.97
N GLU A 76 -0.46 8.31 20.79
CA GLU A 76 0.99 8.12 20.59
C GLU A 76 1.75 7.76 21.88
N ARG A 77 1.09 7.76 23.05
CA ARG A 77 1.72 7.43 24.31
C ARG A 77 1.91 5.92 24.44
N PHE A 78 3.06 5.51 24.93
CA PHE A 78 3.36 4.09 25.15
C PHE A 78 2.33 3.41 26.06
N ASP A 79 1.92 4.08 27.14
CA ASP A 79 0.93 3.56 28.09
C ASP A 79 -0.41 3.27 27.41
N SER A 80 -0.81 4.09 26.43
CA SER A 80 -2.05 3.91 25.70
C SER A 80 -2.05 2.60 24.91
N LEU A 81 -0.95 2.30 24.23
CA LEU A 81 -0.79 1.05 23.47
C LEU A 81 -0.75 -0.17 24.42
N ALA A 82 0.02 -0.10 25.50
CA ALA A 82 0.13 -1.19 26.47
C ALA A 82 -1.22 -1.50 27.14
N ASN A 83 -1.95 -0.47 27.59
CA ASN A 83 -3.28 -0.62 28.20
C ASN A 83 -4.28 -1.22 27.22
N ALA A 84 -4.28 -0.78 25.96
CA ALA A 84 -5.16 -1.34 24.94
C ALA A 84 -4.88 -2.83 24.71
N PHE A 85 -3.61 -3.26 24.65
CA PHE A 85 -3.26 -4.68 24.54
C PHE A 85 -3.69 -5.51 25.75
N GLN A 86 -3.56 -4.98 26.97
CA GLN A 86 -4.06 -5.64 28.18
C GLN A 86 -5.57 -5.85 28.12
N GLU A 87 -6.33 -4.82 27.73
CA GLU A 87 -7.77 -4.88 27.60
C GLU A 87 -8.22 -5.85 26.51
N VAL A 88 -7.59 -5.78 25.33
CA VAL A 88 -7.86 -6.68 24.19
C VAL A 88 -7.62 -8.14 24.57
N THR A 89 -6.51 -8.42 25.27
CA THR A 89 -6.18 -9.76 25.76
C THR A 89 -7.19 -10.23 26.80
N ALA A 90 -7.52 -9.41 27.80
CA ALA A 90 -8.47 -9.74 28.86
C ALA A 90 -9.89 -10.01 28.33
N LYS A 91 -10.28 -9.31 27.25
CA LYS A 91 -11.57 -9.49 26.59
C LYS A 91 -11.60 -10.63 25.56
N GLY A 92 -10.49 -11.34 25.35
CA GLY A 92 -10.40 -12.52 24.49
C GLY A 92 -10.53 -12.23 22.99
N TYR A 93 -9.98 -11.10 22.51
CA TYR A 93 -9.87 -10.84 21.07
C TYR A 93 -8.86 -11.78 20.44
N SER A 94 -9.17 -12.24 19.23
CA SER A 94 -8.33 -13.20 18.51
C SER A 94 -7.27 -12.56 17.63
N PHE A 95 -7.45 -11.27 17.30
CA PHE A 95 -6.58 -10.54 16.39
C PHE A 95 -6.69 -9.03 16.64
N ALA A 96 -5.65 -8.28 16.30
CA ALA A 96 -5.66 -6.82 16.34
C ALA A 96 -5.24 -6.22 14.99
N ILE A 97 -5.86 -5.11 14.60
CA ILE A 97 -5.48 -4.27 13.46
C ILE A 97 -5.10 -2.89 13.99
N GLY A 98 -3.91 -2.44 13.65
CA GLY A 98 -3.27 -1.24 14.18
C GLY A 98 -2.03 -1.61 15.03
N PRO A 99 -1.30 -0.63 15.56
CA PRO A 99 -1.56 0.80 15.46
C PRO A 99 -1.32 1.37 14.05
N LEU A 100 -1.73 2.65 13.86
CA LEU A 100 -1.56 3.39 12.62
C LEU A 100 -0.35 4.33 12.65
N VAL A 101 -0.19 5.03 13.77
CA VAL A 101 0.82 6.08 13.90
C VAL A 101 2.21 5.46 13.98
N LYS A 102 3.16 6.02 13.23
CA LYS A 102 4.48 5.41 13.02
C LYS A 102 5.26 5.22 14.32
N SER A 103 5.19 6.18 15.24
CA SER A 103 5.80 6.08 16.57
C SER A 103 5.25 4.88 17.38
N SER A 104 3.93 4.69 17.38
CA SER A 104 3.28 3.56 18.06
C SER A 104 3.60 2.21 17.39
N VAL A 105 3.77 2.20 16.05
CA VAL A 105 4.20 1.00 15.31
C VAL A 105 5.64 0.64 15.65
N THR A 106 6.52 1.63 15.78
CA THR A 106 7.90 1.41 16.21
C THR A 106 7.96 0.85 17.63
N GLN A 107 7.20 1.42 18.55
CA GLN A 107 7.07 0.86 19.92
C GLN A 107 6.57 -0.58 19.91
N LEU A 108 5.60 -0.90 19.04
CA LEU A 108 5.09 -2.26 18.89
C LEU A 108 6.16 -3.23 18.39
N ALA A 109 7.01 -2.80 17.46
CA ALA A 109 8.07 -3.61 16.88
C ALA A 109 9.16 -3.98 17.92
N ASP A 110 9.34 -3.16 18.94
CA ASP A 110 10.31 -3.38 20.02
C ASP A 110 9.81 -4.37 21.10
N LEU A 111 8.51 -4.75 21.07
CA LEU A 111 7.97 -5.70 22.04
C LEU A 111 8.39 -7.14 21.67
N PRO A 112 8.88 -7.92 22.66
CA PRO A 112 9.45 -9.25 22.40
C PRO A 112 8.38 -10.26 21.93
N SER A 113 7.16 -10.13 22.38
CA SER A 113 6.02 -10.94 21.93
C SER A 113 4.70 -10.28 22.30
N LEU A 114 3.66 -10.54 21.49
CA LEU A 114 2.31 -10.12 21.77
C LEU A 114 1.41 -11.33 22.03
N ALA A 115 0.53 -11.22 23.02
CA ALA A 115 -0.46 -12.25 23.32
C ALA A 115 -1.52 -12.37 22.22
N VAL A 116 -1.77 -11.28 21.48
CA VAL A 116 -2.74 -11.23 20.40
C VAL A 116 -2.00 -10.93 19.08
N PRO A 117 -2.10 -11.81 18.06
CA PRO A 117 -1.53 -11.54 16.74
C PRO A 117 -2.04 -10.22 16.16
N THR A 118 -1.14 -9.44 15.57
CA THR A 118 -1.41 -8.05 15.23
C THR A 118 -0.97 -7.71 13.82
N LEU A 119 -1.83 -7.00 13.06
CA LEU A 119 -1.50 -6.34 11.80
C LEU A 119 -1.32 -4.85 12.03
N ALA A 120 -0.09 -4.38 12.15
CA ALA A 120 0.22 -2.96 12.23
C ALA A 120 -0.02 -2.27 10.88
N LEU A 121 -0.55 -1.04 10.89
CA LEU A 121 -0.94 -0.30 9.68
C LEU A 121 0.12 0.71 9.24
N ASN A 122 1.37 0.47 9.58
CA ASN A 122 2.54 1.20 9.10
C ASN A 122 3.78 0.32 9.23
N TRP A 123 4.92 0.82 8.75
CA TRP A 123 6.21 0.22 8.97
C TRP A 123 6.92 0.92 10.15
N PRO A 124 7.63 0.18 11.00
CA PRO A 124 8.40 0.77 12.09
C PRO A 124 9.61 1.55 11.55
N GLU A 125 10.09 2.50 12.33
CA GLU A 125 11.36 3.21 12.09
C GLU A 125 12.51 2.41 12.72
N THR A 126 12.89 1.32 12.06
CA THR A 126 14.01 0.47 12.50
C THR A 126 14.93 0.19 11.33
N ASP A 127 16.24 0.09 11.62
CA ASP A 127 17.26 -0.20 10.61
C ASP A 127 17.28 -1.68 10.19
N HIS A 128 16.54 -2.54 10.92
CA HIS A 128 16.46 -3.96 10.61
C HIS A 128 15.03 -4.39 10.31
N ALA A 129 14.91 -5.46 9.52
CA ALA A 129 13.63 -6.11 9.33
C ALA A 129 13.13 -6.65 10.69
N PRO A 130 11.90 -6.27 11.11
CA PRO A 130 11.36 -6.81 12.36
C PRO A 130 11.24 -8.34 12.25
N SER A 131 11.55 -9.03 13.33
CA SER A 131 11.38 -10.50 13.37
C SER A 131 9.91 -10.86 13.12
N ALA A 132 9.67 -11.91 12.36
CA ALA A 132 8.34 -12.44 12.07
C ALA A 132 7.74 -13.15 13.29
N GLY A 133 7.48 -12.39 14.36
CA GLY A 133 6.77 -12.84 15.55
C GLY A 133 5.25 -12.86 15.35
N SER A 134 4.51 -12.44 16.37
CA SER A 134 3.05 -12.28 16.31
C SER A 134 2.59 -11.01 15.58
N THR A 135 3.51 -10.14 15.14
CA THR A 135 3.23 -8.90 14.43
C THR A 135 3.56 -9.00 12.95
N VAL A 136 2.65 -8.52 12.11
CA VAL A 136 2.83 -8.31 10.67
C VAL A 136 2.63 -6.83 10.36
N PHE A 137 3.44 -6.27 9.47
CA PHE A 137 3.43 -4.86 9.13
C PHE A 137 2.91 -4.64 7.72
N PHE A 138 1.88 -3.83 7.59
CA PHE A 138 1.29 -3.42 6.34
C PHE A 138 1.11 -1.91 6.32
N GLY A 139 1.44 -1.25 5.21
CA GLY A 139 1.33 0.19 5.09
C GLY A 139 1.50 0.66 3.65
N LEU A 140 1.57 1.97 3.50
CA LEU A 140 1.80 2.66 2.23
C LEU A 140 3.09 3.49 2.32
N PRO A 141 4.25 2.88 2.64
CA PRO A 141 5.49 3.63 2.78
C PRO A 141 5.92 4.19 1.42
N ILE A 142 6.24 5.48 1.39
CA ILE A 142 6.72 6.18 0.18
C ILE A 142 8.05 5.61 -0.30
N GLU A 143 8.81 5.03 0.62
CA GLU A 143 10.07 4.35 0.37
C GLU A 143 9.88 3.16 -0.58
N SER A 144 8.81 2.38 -0.42
CA SER A 144 8.49 1.26 -1.33
C SER A 144 8.18 1.74 -2.75
N ASP A 145 7.48 2.86 -2.89
CA ASP A 145 7.22 3.48 -4.19
C ASP A 145 8.54 3.92 -4.86
N ALA A 146 9.43 4.53 -4.08
CA ALA A 146 10.72 5.01 -4.57
C ALA A 146 11.65 3.85 -4.97
N VAL A 147 11.72 2.78 -4.19
CA VAL A 147 12.45 1.53 -4.53
C VAL A 147 11.93 0.92 -5.83
N PHE A 148 10.60 0.82 -5.97
CA PHE A 148 9.99 0.33 -7.21
C PHE A 148 10.36 1.22 -8.41
N LEU A 149 10.23 2.54 -8.28
CA LEU A 149 10.57 3.49 -9.35
C LEU A 149 12.05 3.48 -9.71
N ALA A 150 12.96 3.30 -8.76
CA ALA A 150 14.40 3.22 -9.05
C ALA A 150 14.71 2.02 -9.95
N ARG A 151 14.09 0.88 -9.71
CA ARG A 151 14.25 -0.33 -10.56
C ARG A 151 13.69 -0.10 -11.95
N VAL A 152 12.49 0.45 -12.04
CA VAL A 152 11.84 0.80 -13.31
C VAL A 152 12.67 1.81 -14.10
N ALA A 153 13.15 2.85 -13.45
CA ALA A 153 13.98 3.89 -14.07
C ALA A 153 15.30 3.33 -14.61
N PHE A 154 15.92 2.40 -13.86
CA PHE A 154 17.14 1.73 -14.31
C PHE A 154 16.90 0.86 -15.54
N GLU A 155 15.80 0.09 -15.58
CA GLU A 155 15.43 -0.71 -16.75
C GLU A 155 15.18 0.16 -17.98
N ASP A 156 14.37 1.23 -17.83
CA ASP A 156 14.04 2.15 -18.91
C ASP A 156 15.27 2.88 -19.44
N ALA A 157 16.13 3.39 -18.55
CA ALA A 157 17.38 4.05 -18.94
C ALA A 157 18.37 3.08 -19.58
N SER A 158 18.43 1.83 -19.10
CA SER A 158 19.27 0.79 -19.70
C SER A 158 18.87 0.44 -21.12
N ALA A 159 17.57 0.55 -21.43
CA ALA A 159 17.07 0.29 -22.78
C ALA A 159 17.31 1.46 -23.74
N GLN A 160 17.46 2.70 -23.23
CA GLN A 160 17.61 3.92 -24.04
C GLN A 160 19.04 4.41 -24.16
N SER A 161 19.90 4.14 -23.17
CA SER A 161 21.28 4.64 -23.10
C SER A 161 22.28 3.49 -23.03
N SER A 162 23.33 3.62 -23.84
CA SER A 162 24.52 2.73 -23.78
C SER A 162 25.53 3.15 -22.70
N ARG A 163 25.30 4.29 -22.04
CA ARG A 163 26.17 4.81 -20.97
C ARG A 163 26.25 3.84 -19.82
N ARG A 164 27.44 3.62 -19.29
CA ARG A 164 27.66 2.89 -18.04
C ARG A 164 28.75 3.57 -17.22
N PRO A 165 28.58 3.84 -15.93
CA PRO A 165 27.31 3.69 -15.21
C PRO A 165 26.23 4.68 -15.68
N LEU A 166 24.95 4.32 -15.54
CA LEU A 166 23.84 5.24 -15.73
C LEU A 166 23.88 6.36 -14.69
N ARG A 167 23.40 7.54 -15.05
CA ARG A 167 23.48 8.75 -14.21
C ARG A 167 22.11 9.20 -13.79
N GLY A 168 21.90 9.34 -12.48
CA GLY A 168 20.64 9.81 -11.90
C GLY A 168 20.81 11.17 -11.23
N CYS A 169 19.77 12.00 -11.30
CA CYS A 169 19.63 13.23 -10.52
C CYS A 169 18.34 13.17 -9.69
N ILE A 170 18.41 13.61 -8.45
CA ILE A 170 17.24 13.69 -7.56
C ILE A 170 16.91 15.14 -7.31
N VAL A 171 15.61 15.49 -7.43
CA VAL A 171 15.06 16.78 -6.97
C VAL A 171 14.08 16.50 -5.85
N THR A 172 14.32 17.07 -4.69
CA THR A 172 13.50 16.84 -3.48
C THR A 172 13.20 18.14 -2.77
N ASN A 173 12.27 18.10 -1.80
CA ASN A 173 12.05 19.21 -0.89
C ASN A 173 12.41 18.83 0.55
N THR A 174 12.29 19.79 1.46
CA THR A 174 12.72 19.67 2.86
C THR A 174 11.79 18.81 3.74
N THR A 175 10.66 18.33 3.21
CA THR A 175 9.71 17.51 4.01
C THR A 175 10.31 16.14 4.33
N PRO A 176 10.05 15.59 5.53
CA PRO A 176 10.53 14.25 5.89
C PRO A 176 10.09 13.17 4.90
N LEU A 177 8.87 13.29 4.35
CA LEU A 177 8.32 12.34 3.39
C LEU A 177 9.14 12.34 2.09
N ALA A 178 9.44 13.54 1.53
CA ALA A 178 10.22 13.68 0.31
C ALA A 178 11.66 13.19 0.48
N ARG A 179 12.29 13.53 1.61
CA ARG A 179 13.66 13.05 1.93
C ARG A 179 13.74 11.53 2.03
N ARG A 180 12.75 10.87 2.67
CA ARG A 180 12.70 9.39 2.73
C ARG A 180 12.56 8.77 1.34
N ALA A 181 11.69 9.32 0.48
CA ALA A 181 11.56 8.86 -0.89
C ALA A 181 12.87 9.05 -1.68
N ALA A 182 13.52 10.20 -1.53
CA ALA A 182 14.81 10.51 -2.18
C ALA A 182 15.92 9.54 -1.74
N SER A 183 16.04 9.28 -0.43
CA SER A 183 17.05 8.33 0.09
C SER A 183 16.81 6.91 -0.42
N ALA A 184 15.57 6.42 -0.37
CA ALA A 184 15.24 5.07 -0.85
C ALA A 184 15.50 4.89 -2.35
N PHE A 185 15.19 5.92 -3.15
CA PHE A 185 15.52 5.92 -4.58
C PHE A 185 17.05 5.89 -4.78
N ALA A 186 17.79 6.77 -4.08
CA ALA A 186 19.25 6.91 -4.21
C ALA A 186 19.98 5.60 -3.86
N GLU A 187 19.59 4.95 -2.78
CA GLU A 187 20.15 3.67 -2.33
C GLU A 187 19.92 2.59 -3.39
N THR A 188 18.65 2.39 -3.79
CA THR A 188 18.31 1.38 -4.79
C THR A 188 18.96 1.66 -6.14
N TRP A 189 19.06 2.93 -6.56
CA TRP A 189 19.73 3.33 -7.80
C TRP A 189 21.21 2.93 -7.80
N LYS A 190 21.92 3.17 -6.68
CA LYS A 190 23.32 2.79 -6.49
C LYS A 190 23.51 1.28 -6.40
N GLU A 191 22.61 0.55 -5.73
CA GLU A 191 22.65 -0.91 -5.64
C GLU A 191 22.59 -1.58 -7.02
N GLN A 192 21.95 -0.95 -8.00
CA GLN A 192 21.90 -1.43 -9.39
C GLN A 192 23.16 -1.08 -10.19
N GLY A 193 24.18 -0.49 -9.56
CA GLY A 193 25.43 -0.09 -10.22
C GLY A 193 25.36 1.23 -10.97
N ALA A 194 24.32 2.02 -10.74
CA ALA A 194 24.18 3.36 -11.31
C ALA A 194 24.81 4.43 -10.40
N GLN A 195 25.07 5.59 -10.95
CA GLN A 195 25.67 6.74 -10.26
C GLN A 195 24.61 7.80 -9.97
N LEU A 196 24.55 8.27 -8.74
CA LEU A 196 23.85 9.51 -8.40
C LEU A 196 24.83 10.66 -8.60
N ILE A 197 24.53 11.54 -9.56
CA ILE A 197 25.44 12.65 -9.92
C ILE A 197 25.12 13.94 -9.19
N ASP A 198 23.84 14.12 -8.79
CA ASP A 198 23.42 15.28 -8.01
C ASP A 198 22.13 14.99 -7.22
N GLN A 199 21.96 15.70 -6.12
CA GLN A 199 20.74 15.73 -5.32
C GLN A 199 20.42 17.16 -4.92
N ILE A 200 19.39 17.73 -5.53
CA ILE A 200 18.96 19.11 -5.34
C ILE A 200 17.82 19.11 -4.34
N GLU A 201 18.04 19.73 -3.18
CA GLU A 201 16.97 20.01 -2.22
C GLU A 201 16.50 21.46 -2.41
N THR A 202 15.22 21.64 -2.75
CA THR A 202 14.64 22.96 -3.03
C THR A 202 13.32 23.14 -2.29
N ASP A 203 13.05 24.33 -1.83
CA ASP A 203 11.71 24.72 -1.43
C ASP A 203 10.90 25.28 -2.63
N SER A 204 9.58 25.42 -2.47
CA SER A 204 8.69 25.86 -3.55
C SER A 204 8.98 27.27 -4.10
N LYS A 205 9.79 28.08 -3.39
CA LYS A 205 10.14 29.45 -3.82
C LYS A 205 11.18 29.48 -4.91
N LEU A 206 11.93 28.37 -5.12
CA LEU A 206 13.01 28.27 -6.10
C LEU A 206 12.54 27.76 -7.46
N SER A 207 11.25 27.61 -7.72
CA SER A 207 10.75 27.12 -9.01
C SER A 207 11.21 27.97 -10.21
N GLY A 208 11.39 29.29 -10.03
CA GLY A 208 11.92 30.21 -11.05
C GLY A 208 13.41 29.97 -11.41
N GLU A 209 14.18 29.39 -10.49
CA GLU A 209 15.61 29.11 -10.67
C GLU A 209 15.87 27.67 -11.14
N MET A 210 14.82 26.87 -11.30
CA MET A 210 14.96 25.44 -11.60
C MET A 210 15.78 25.17 -12.86
N ARG A 211 15.64 26.02 -13.89
CA ARG A 211 16.43 25.87 -15.12
C ARG A 211 17.94 25.99 -14.87
N SER A 212 18.39 26.87 -13.98
CA SER A 212 19.80 27.00 -13.64
C SER A 212 20.29 25.86 -12.76
N LEU A 213 19.39 25.26 -11.96
CA LEU A 213 19.71 24.14 -11.09
C LEU A 213 19.85 22.81 -11.85
N VAL A 214 18.91 22.53 -12.76
CA VAL A 214 18.88 21.21 -13.44
C VAL A 214 19.34 21.24 -14.89
N GLY A 215 19.32 22.41 -15.55
CA GLY A 215 19.55 22.51 -17.00
C GLY A 215 20.99 22.20 -17.47
N GLY A 216 21.97 22.22 -16.56
CA GLY A 216 23.38 21.85 -16.84
C GLY A 216 23.74 20.42 -16.45
N ILE A 217 22.80 19.66 -15.85
CA ILE A 217 23.06 18.32 -15.35
C ILE A 217 22.80 17.29 -16.46
N ASP A 218 23.84 16.54 -16.82
CA ASP A 218 23.75 15.46 -17.82
C ASP A 218 23.40 14.14 -17.15
N ALA A 219 22.12 13.98 -16.78
CA ALA A 219 21.55 12.76 -16.19
C ALA A 219 20.70 11.99 -17.20
N ASP A 220 20.73 10.65 -17.10
CA ASP A 220 19.85 9.76 -17.87
C ASP A 220 18.43 9.71 -17.25
N VAL A 221 18.34 9.93 -15.93
CA VAL A 221 17.09 9.86 -15.16
C VAL A 221 17.01 11.00 -14.15
N TYR A 222 15.82 11.58 -14.03
CA TYR A 222 15.49 12.50 -12.94
C TYR A 222 14.36 11.89 -12.07
N PHE A 223 14.62 11.82 -10.77
CA PHE A 223 13.61 11.44 -9.77
C PHE A 223 13.17 12.68 -8.99
N VAL A 224 11.87 12.97 -8.99
CA VAL A 224 11.33 14.18 -8.37
C VAL A 224 10.42 13.79 -7.20
N ALA A 225 10.92 13.95 -5.98
CA ALA A 225 10.17 13.77 -4.74
C ALA A 225 9.84 15.15 -4.14
N SER A 226 8.89 15.84 -4.73
CA SER A 226 8.54 17.21 -4.36
C SER A 226 7.08 17.54 -4.69
N THR A 227 6.74 18.82 -4.82
CA THR A 227 5.40 19.28 -5.20
C THR A 227 5.16 19.17 -6.70
N LEU A 228 3.89 19.20 -7.13
CA LEU A 228 3.53 19.28 -8.54
C LEU A 228 4.09 20.53 -9.22
N GLU A 229 4.21 21.64 -8.50
CA GLU A 229 4.80 22.87 -9.00
C GLU A 229 6.28 22.67 -9.32
N THR A 230 7.04 22.09 -8.40
CA THR A 230 8.45 21.72 -8.63
C THR A 230 8.60 20.77 -9.82
N ALA A 231 7.75 19.76 -9.91
CA ALA A 231 7.78 18.80 -11.02
C ALA A 231 7.54 19.47 -12.40
N ARG A 232 6.59 20.43 -12.48
CA ARG A 232 6.37 21.25 -13.68
C ARG A 232 7.62 22.06 -14.04
N ALA A 233 8.22 22.71 -13.05
CA ALA A 233 9.42 23.52 -13.25
C ALA A 233 10.61 22.68 -13.72
N VAL A 234 10.83 21.50 -13.13
CA VAL A 234 11.86 20.54 -13.58
C VAL A 234 11.62 20.17 -15.03
N LYS A 235 10.41 19.70 -15.37
CA LYS A 235 10.10 19.29 -16.74
C LYS A 235 10.30 20.38 -17.77
N SER A 236 9.84 21.60 -17.48
CA SER A 236 9.99 22.74 -18.40
C SER A 236 11.44 23.16 -18.61
N SER A 237 12.35 22.72 -17.73
CA SER A 237 13.79 23.06 -17.77
C SER A 237 14.63 22.00 -18.47
N LEU A 238 14.06 20.84 -18.81
CA LEU A 238 14.77 19.70 -19.37
C LEU A 238 14.30 19.38 -20.81
N PRO A 239 15.10 18.65 -21.60
CA PRO A 239 14.70 18.13 -22.91
C PRO A 239 13.42 17.28 -22.80
N LYS A 240 12.63 17.25 -23.91
CA LYS A 240 11.33 16.55 -23.92
C LYS A 240 11.41 15.04 -23.65
N ASP A 241 12.50 14.42 -24.10
CA ASP A 241 12.71 12.98 -24.02
C ASP A 241 13.40 12.53 -22.72
N THR A 242 13.55 13.45 -21.75
CA THR A 242 14.15 13.14 -20.46
C THR A 242 13.25 12.16 -19.67
N LEU A 243 13.85 11.11 -19.12
CA LEU A 243 13.17 10.16 -18.25
C LEU A 243 12.90 10.79 -16.88
N LEU A 244 11.60 10.96 -16.56
CA LEU A 244 11.13 11.64 -15.36
C LEU A 244 10.28 10.70 -14.51
N TYR A 245 10.62 10.58 -13.24
CA TYR A 245 9.95 9.72 -12.29
C TYR A 245 9.58 10.47 -11.02
N GLY A 246 8.50 10.05 -10.39
CA GLY A 246 8.12 10.58 -9.08
C GLY A 246 7.19 9.65 -8.32
N PRO A 247 7.25 9.63 -6.98
CA PRO A 247 6.40 8.80 -6.15
C PRO A 247 4.95 9.30 -6.15
N SER A 248 4.08 8.62 -5.43
CA SER A 248 2.64 8.91 -5.34
C SER A 248 2.27 10.35 -4.93
N MET A 249 3.21 11.12 -4.38
CA MET A 249 3.01 12.55 -4.11
C MET A 249 2.86 13.40 -5.38
N LEU A 250 3.33 12.92 -6.53
CA LEU A 250 3.11 13.56 -7.83
C LEU A 250 1.87 13.03 -8.57
N SER A 251 1.14 12.08 -8.00
CA SER A 251 -0.10 11.58 -8.60
C SER A 251 -1.26 12.53 -8.32
N THR A 252 -1.96 12.93 -9.37
CA THR A 252 -3.22 13.70 -9.25
C THR A 252 -4.45 12.80 -9.11
N GLY A 253 -4.30 11.48 -9.33
CA GLY A 253 -5.41 10.52 -9.35
C GLY A 253 -6.41 10.79 -10.50
N VAL A 254 -6.10 11.67 -11.44
CA VAL A 254 -6.96 11.96 -12.60
C VAL A 254 -6.63 11.00 -13.71
N THR A 255 -7.60 10.19 -14.09
CA THR A 255 -7.52 9.19 -15.17
C THR A 255 -8.57 9.46 -16.25
N ALA A 256 -8.48 8.78 -17.36
CA ALA A 256 -9.48 8.88 -18.42
C ALA A 256 -10.90 8.51 -17.94
N SER A 257 -11.02 7.55 -17.02
CA SER A 257 -12.30 7.07 -16.50
C SER A 257 -12.98 8.03 -15.51
N ASN A 258 -12.20 8.89 -14.80
CA ASN A 258 -12.77 9.88 -13.87
C ASN A 258 -12.61 11.33 -14.34
N MET A 259 -12.14 11.53 -15.56
CA MET A 259 -11.81 12.83 -16.16
C MET A 259 -12.98 13.81 -16.17
N ASN A 260 -14.21 13.34 -16.38
CA ASN A 260 -15.40 14.20 -16.43
C ASN A 260 -15.72 14.85 -15.07
N GLN A 261 -15.29 14.22 -13.97
CA GLN A 261 -15.43 14.76 -12.61
C GLN A 261 -14.27 15.69 -12.23
N SER A 262 -13.19 15.69 -13.02
CA SER A 262 -11.92 16.34 -12.66
C SER A 262 -11.28 17.08 -13.86
N ALA A 263 -12.06 17.51 -14.84
CA ALA A 263 -11.53 18.16 -16.05
C ALA A 263 -10.62 19.37 -15.76
N GLN A 264 -10.90 20.09 -14.67
CA GLN A 264 -10.10 21.23 -14.20
C GLN A 264 -8.76 20.82 -13.56
N ASN A 265 -8.58 19.52 -13.24
CA ASN A 265 -7.39 19.01 -12.57
C ASN A 265 -6.41 18.31 -13.54
N ARG A 266 -6.61 18.47 -14.85
CA ARG A 266 -5.65 18.00 -15.85
C ARG A 266 -4.32 18.73 -15.72
N THR A 267 -3.26 18.00 -15.94
CA THR A 267 -1.88 18.51 -15.80
C THR A 267 -1.02 18.12 -17.01
N PRO A 268 -1.35 18.65 -18.23
CA PRO A 268 -0.59 18.30 -19.44
C PRO A 268 0.90 18.72 -19.34
N GLU A 269 1.22 19.62 -18.44
CA GLU A 269 2.60 20.03 -18.14
C GLU A 269 3.44 18.89 -17.53
N LEU A 270 2.79 17.84 -17.04
CA LEU A 270 3.46 16.66 -16.49
C LEU A 270 3.55 15.50 -17.48
N ASP A 271 3.06 15.64 -18.72
CA ASP A 271 3.08 14.55 -19.71
C ASP A 271 4.47 13.94 -19.85
N GLY A 272 4.58 12.61 -19.78
CA GLY A 272 5.81 11.85 -19.78
C GLY A 272 6.40 11.55 -18.41
N TYR A 273 5.91 12.19 -17.32
CA TYR A 273 6.26 11.71 -15.97
C TYR A 273 5.67 10.32 -15.73
N LYS A 274 6.51 9.43 -15.24
CA LYS A 274 6.09 8.12 -14.72
C LYS A 274 5.98 8.21 -13.20
N VAL A 275 4.82 7.86 -12.69
CA VAL A 275 4.51 7.93 -11.26
C VAL A 275 3.89 6.63 -10.77
N THR A 276 3.95 6.41 -9.47
CA THR A 276 3.24 5.31 -8.82
C THR A 276 2.00 5.80 -8.10
N ASP A 277 0.95 4.98 -8.08
CA ASP A 277 -0.14 5.12 -7.13
C ASP A 277 -0.88 3.79 -6.94
N LEU A 278 -1.96 3.82 -6.15
CA LEU A 278 -2.78 2.65 -5.86
C LEU A 278 -3.72 2.32 -7.02
N PRO A 279 -4.01 1.04 -7.28
CA PRO A 279 -5.10 0.65 -8.20
C PRO A 279 -6.41 1.38 -7.88
N TRP A 280 -6.72 1.56 -6.59
CA TRP A 280 -7.88 2.32 -6.12
C TRP A 280 -8.05 3.69 -6.78
N LEU A 281 -6.95 4.41 -7.01
CA LEU A 281 -6.97 5.75 -7.58
C LEU A 281 -6.87 5.77 -9.10
N ILE A 282 -6.09 4.89 -9.70
CA ILE A 282 -5.70 4.98 -11.11
C ILE A 282 -6.19 3.83 -11.99
N GLN A 283 -6.73 2.76 -11.41
CA GLN A 283 -7.34 1.63 -12.13
C GLN A 283 -8.77 1.40 -11.64
N THR A 284 -9.68 2.34 -11.94
CA THR A 284 -11.05 2.33 -11.41
C THR A 284 -11.90 1.17 -11.92
N ASP A 285 -11.52 0.57 -13.03
CA ASP A 285 -12.10 -0.59 -13.70
C ASP A 285 -11.46 -1.93 -13.30
N HIS A 286 -10.47 -1.89 -12.42
CA HIS A 286 -9.81 -3.11 -11.93
C HIS A 286 -10.78 -3.96 -11.09
N PRO A 287 -10.85 -5.29 -11.29
CA PRO A 287 -11.82 -6.16 -10.58
C PRO A 287 -11.74 -6.07 -9.05
N ALA A 288 -10.54 -5.95 -8.48
CA ALA A 288 -10.37 -5.77 -7.04
C ALA A 288 -10.98 -4.45 -6.54
N VAL A 289 -10.95 -3.40 -7.36
CA VAL A 289 -11.44 -2.05 -7.04
C VAL A 289 -12.94 -1.94 -7.22
N MET A 290 -13.48 -2.45 -8.33
CA MET A 290 -14.91 -2.35 -8.67
C MET A 290 -15.85 -2.95 -7.62
N GLY A 291 -15.33 -3.84 -6.80
CA GLY A 291 -16.10 -4.50 -5.77
C GLY A 291 -16.43 -3.65 -4.54
N TYR A 292 -15.90 -2.44 -4.43
CA TYR A 292 -16.08 -1.59 -3.26
C TYR A 292 -16.71 -0.25 -3.61
N PRO A 293 -17.58 0.30 -2.74
CA PRO A 293 -18.19 1.60 -2.98
C PRO A 293 -17.12 2.72 -2.92
N ARG A 294 -17.35 3.78 -3.69
CA ARG A 294 -16.55 5.02 -3.67
C ARG A 294 -17.28 6.08 -2.84
N PRO A 295 -16.91 6.27 -1.56
CA PRO A 295 -17.62 7.22 -0.71
C PRO A 295 -17.37 8.67 -1.16
N ALA A 296 -18.45 9.42 -1.44
CA ALA A 296 -18.37 10.83 -1.83
C ALA A 296 -17.75 11.72 -0.72
N THR A 297 -17.76 11.25 0.52
CA THR A 297 -17.16 11.94 1.67
C THR A 297 -15.62 11.96 1.64
N LEU A 298 -15.00 11.11 0.82
CA LEU A 298 -13.55 11.02 0.69
C LEU A 298 -13.07 11.83 -0.52
N SER A 299 -13.20 13.16 -0.45
CA SER A 299 -12.84 14.08 -1.53
C SER A 299 -11.33 14.23 -1.75
N HIS A 300 -10.51 13.97 -0.74
CA HIS A 300 -9.05 14.07 -0.80
C HIS A 300 -8.41 12.72 -1.08
N GLN A 301 -7.42 12.69 -1.96
CA GLN A 301 -6.72 11.45 -2.35
C GLN A 301 -6.07 10.74 -1.16
N GLU A 302 -5.51 11.51 -0.22
CA GLU A 302 -4.92 10.96 1.00
C GLU A 302 -5.93 10.11 1.79
N LEU A 303 -7.17 10.60 1.92
CA LEU A 303 -8.23 9.85 2.60
C LEU A 303 -8.68 8.64 1.78
N GLN A 304 -8.65 8.73 0.45
CA GLN A 304 -8.94 7.59 -0.42
C GLN A 304 -7.86 6.51 -0.32
N ARG A 305 -6.58 6.89 -0.20
CA ARG A 305 -5.48 5.94 0.05
C ARG A 305 -5.66 5.22 1.40
N LEU A 306 -6.03 5.95 2.44
CA LEU A 306 -6.30 5.37 3.76
C LEU A 306 -7.55 4.48 3.78
N TYR A 307 -8.57 4.82 3.01
CA TYR A 307 -9.73 3.96 2.80
C TYR A 307 -9.33 2.64 2.12
N ALA A 308 -8.54 2.71 1.07
CA ALA A 308 -8.00 1.53 0.38
C ALA A 308 -7.12 0.68 1.32
N LEU A 309 -6.29 1.33 2.15
CA LEU A 309 -5.51 0.66 3.20
C LEU A 309 -6.42 -0.14 4.14
N GLY A 310 -7.54 0.45 4.58
CA GLY A 310 -8.52 -0.22 5.44
C GLY A 310 -9.16 -1.44 4.77
N ILE A 311 -9.50 -1.36 3.48
CA ILE A 311 -10.04 -2.51 2.72
C ILE A 311 -9.04 -3.67 2.72
N ASP A 312 -7.80 -3.42 2.31
CA ASP A 312 -6.80 -4.48 2.23
C ASP A 312 -6.37 -4.97 3.62
N ALA A 313 -6.34 -4.10 4.63
CA ALA A 313 -6.08 -4.50 6.01
C ALA A 313 -7.07 -5.55 6.53
N PHE A 314 -8.36 -5.42 6.21
CA PHE A 314 -9.34 -6.46 6.54
C PHE A 314 -9.08 -7.76 5.80
N ARG A 315 -8.78 -7.70 4.50
CA ARG A 315 -8.50 -8.88 3.66
C ARG A 315 -7.26 -9.62 4.16
N ILE A 316 -6.20 -8.88 4.49
CA ILE A 316 -4.98 -9.42 5.08
C ILE A 316 -5.26 -10.05 6.44
N ALA A 317 -5.98 -9.35 7.32
CA ALA A 317 -6.33 -9.87 8.64
C ALA A 317 -7.08 -11.20 8.54
N LYS A 318 -7.98 -11.34 7.57
CA LYS A 318 -8.68 -12.60 7.29
C LYS A 318 -7.73 -13.73 6.93
N GLU A 319 -6.75 -13.51 6.05
CA GLU A 319 -5.72 -14.49 5.71
C GLU A 319 -4.93 -14.90 6.95
N LEU A 320 -4.45 -13.93 7.73
CA LEU A 320 -3.66 -14.20 8.94
C LEU A 320 -4.45 -14.92 10.02
N ILE A 321 -5.73 -14.56 10.23
CA ILE A 321 -6.63 -15.23 11.16
C ILE A 321 -6.94 -16.68 10.73
N SER A 322 -6.96 -16.95 9.42
CA SER A 322 -7.13 -18.29 8.85
C SER A 322 -5.87 -19.16 9.01
N GLY A 323 -4.76 -18.60 9.49
CA GLY A 323 -3.49 -19.30 9.70
C GLY A 323 -2.57 -19.30 8.47
N SER A 324 -2.83 -18.44 7.47
CA SER A 324 -1.96 -18.32 6.30
C SER A 324 -0.59 -17.75 6.71
N ASN A 325 0.48 -18.46 6.39
CA ASN A 325 1.86 -18.01 6.59
C ASN A 325 2.42 -17.31 5.34
N SER A 326 1.79 -17.49 4.20
CA SER A 326 2.12 -16.83 2.94
C SER A 326 0.87 -16.61 2.10
N PHE A 327 0.83 -15.50 1.35
CA PHE A 327 -0.25 -15.20 0.41
C PHE A 327 0.23 -14.26 -0.71
N ASP A 328 -0.51 -14.28 -1.81
CA ASP A 328 -0.42 -13.31 -2.91
C ASP A 328 -1.84 -12.79 -3.17
N LEU A 329 -2.10 -11.53 -2.81
CA LEU A 329 -3.41 -10.91 -2.92
C LEU A 329 -3.38 -9.79 -3.96
N ASP A 330 -4.37 -9.81 -4.82
CA ASP A 330 -4.69 -8.71 -5.71
C ASP A 330 -5.48 -7.65 -4.93
N GLY A 331 -4.75 -6.66 -4.41
CA GLY A 331 -5.27 -5.64 -3.50
C GLY A 331 -5.74 -4.38 -4.20
N VAL A 332 -6.54 -3.60 -3.50
CA VAL A 332 -6.92 -2.23 -3.93
C VAL A 332 -5.79 -1.23 -3.72
N THR A 333 -4.79 -1.59 -2.91
CA THR A 333 -3.56 -0.80 -2.70
C THR A 333 -2.41 -1.22 -3.60
N GLY A 334 -2.53 -2.33 -4.32
CA GLY A 334 -1.52 -2.94 -5.17
C GLY A 334 -1.48 -4.46 -5.01
N ARG A 335 -0.57 -5.11 -5.69
CA ARG A 335 -0.34 -6.54 -5.47
C ARG A 335 0.41 -6.73 -4.16
N LEU A 336 -0.15 -7.55 -3.29
CA LEU A 336 0.34 -7.76 -1.92
C LEU A 336 0.90 -9.18 -1.81
N LYS A 337 2.18 -9.26 -1.45
CA LYS A 337 2.85 -10.54 -1.21
C LYS A 337 3.35 -10.61 0.22
N PHE A 338 3.13 -11.74 0.84
CA PHE A 338 3.60 -12.01 2.19
C PHE A 338 4.16 -13.42 2.29
N ASP A 339 5.28 -13.55 2.95
CA ASP A 339 5.86 -14.82 3.40
C ASP A 339 6.51 -14.58 4.75
N ARG A 340 5.89 -15.14 5.79
CA ARG A 340 6.33 -14.99 7.18
C ARG A 340 7.75 -15.49 7.43
N THR A 341 8.24 -16.40 6.61
CA THR A 341 9.60 -16.96 6.74
C THR A 341 10.67 -16.00 6.25
N LEU A 342 10.31 -15.02 5.42
CA LEU A 342 11.23 -14.07 4.83
C LEU A 342 11.22 -12.71 5.53
N ASP A 343 10.04 -12.15 5.80
CA ASP A 343 9.89 -10.81 6.40
C ASP A 343 8.55 -10.71 7.14
N ALA A 344 8.51 -9.91 8.20
CA ALA A 344 7.26 -9.54 8.87
C ALA A 344 6.48 -8.48 8.10
N ARG A 345 7.08 -7.82 7.11
CA ARG A 345 6.46 -6.77 6.30
C ARG A 345 5.80 -7.35 5.06
N ILE A 346 4.57 -6.91 4.79
CA ILE A 346 3.88 -7.23 3.53
C ILE A 346 4.50 -6.39 2.41
N GLN A 347 4.99 -7.08 1.39
CA GLN A 347 5.52 -6.45 0.18
C GLN A 347 4.36 -5.99 -0.70
N ARG A 348 4.39 -4.71 -1.10
CA ARG A 348 3.39 -4.09 -1.96
C ARG A 348 4.02 -3.64 -3.28
N SER A 349 3.44 -4.05 -4.39
CA SER A 349 3.77 -3.51 -5.72
C SER A 349 2.68 -2.51 -6.14
N PRO A 350 3.00 -1.21 -6.22
CA PRO A 350 2.07 -0.19 -6.68
C PRO A 350 1.83 -0.32 -8.19
N VAL A 351 0.87 0.43 -8.73
CA VAL A 351 0.69 0.58 -10.16
C VAL A 351 1.60 1.70 -10.67
N LEU A 352 2.33 1.42 -11.73
CA LEU A 352 3.03 2.44 -12.52
C LEU A 352 2.06 3.08 -13.48
N ALA A 353 2.07 4.40 -13.57
CA ALA A 353 1.31 5.16 -14.56
C ALA A 353 2.16 6.26 -15.18
N GLU A 354 1.78 6.68 -16.36
CA GLU A 354 2.41 7.80 -17.06
C GLU A 354 1.39 8.90 -17.33
N TYR A 355 1.78 10.15 -17.17
CA TYR A 355 0.96 11.28 -17.59
C TYR A 355 0.92 11.36 -19.13
N ARG A 356 -0.27 11.30 -19.71
CA ARG A 356 -0.54 11.44 -21.15
C ARG A 356 -1.79 12.30 -21.36
N GLY A 357 -1.64 13.44 -22.05
CA GLY A 357 -2.71 14.40 -22.23
C GLY A 357 -3.26 14.97 -20.91
N GLY A 358 -2.40 15.08 -19.91
CA GLY A 358 -2.73 15.62 -18.59
C GLY A 358 -3.46 14.65 -17.66
N VAL A 359 -3.57 13.37 -18.00
CA VAL A 359 -4.18 12.33 -17.19
C VAL A 359 -3.21 11.16 -16.96
N LEU A 360 -3.43 10.43 -15.89
CA LEU A 360 -2.66 9.22 -15.58
C LEU A 360 -3.19 8.03 -16.40
N VAL A 361 -2.28 7.38 -17.10
CA VAL A 361 -2.53 6.16 -17.86
C VAL A 361 -1.71 5.04 -17.23
N PRO A 362 -2.35 4.01 -16.65
CA PRO A 362 -1.64 2.86 -16.12
C PRO A 362 -0.77 2.20 -17.19
N LEU A 363 0.42 1.78 -16.80
CA LEU A 363 1.34 1.03 -17.64
C LEU A 363 1.36 -0.43 -17.20
N ASP A 364 1.01 -1.33 -18.13
CA ASP A 364 1.16 -2.77 -17.93
C ASP A 364 2.65 -3.13 -18.01
N ARG A 365 3.24 -3.44 -16.86
CA ARG A 365 4.52 -4.15 -16.81
C ARG A 365 4.26 -5.59 -16.38
N ARG A 366 4.47 -6.49 -17.29
CA ARG A 366 4.42 -7.95 -17.06
C ARG A 366 5.69 -8.43 -16.40
#